data_cc36b92b899a6138d12b0a41f970fcd1
#
_entry.id   cc36b92b899a6138d12b0a41f970fcd1
#
_cell.length_a   1.000
_cell.length_b   1.000
_cell.length_c   1.000
_cell.angle_alpha   90.00
_cell.angle_beta   90.00
_cell.angle_gamma   90.00
#
_symmetry.space_group_name_H-M   'P 1'
#
loop_
_entity.id
_entity.type
_entity.pdbx_description
1 polymer ?
#
loop_
_entity_poly.entity_id
_entity_poly.type
_entity_poly.pdbx_seq_one_letter_code
_entity_poly.pdbx_strand_id
1 'polypeptide(L)'
;MPLVEVNAFSTTDILTSGTYTVQVNLGLGGVLNVVGGGTPGSAIAVTIDGLTGIGLLYAVDVSNYAALVYAPTVGLSIAASFNIGSNADGLGSTPGHGTLELGAGLTVSALSTIHFAGTDNTLILDNGLDLDVLGSGISGWDSGDIVAFQGRTATATSFSGNTLTVTFATGPDANLLFSGADSSQFTAVGGIVVFVCFLRGTMIATPDGEIPVETLAAGDLVTTLSGRAMPVKWVGSRHIDARSMQRRELAQPVCIRRGAMSTNVPRRDLMLSPDHAIMAGGKLVPVKLLVNGATVFQRRDITDIDYFHVELDSHEIILADGAPVESYLDTGNRGFFANGGEPVHLHPDFSVDPGHPARLLEGCMQLTTQASDVKPLWQAVADRAEWLGIGLPAAETSVDPMFQVMANGQPCPCLAEQGNGRRVFLLPAGASEVAMLSRYTVPNDLTPWIDDRRQLGVAISRIVLRQGSELREIPIDHPALAGGWHDCERQGTRLSRWTNGQAQLKLPAAWNDDPATLELVIEPLARYFLSDVETFQKTAIGF
;
A
#
# COMPACT_ATOMS: atom_id res chain seq x y z
N MET A 1 14.83 -6.62 30.43
CA MET A 1 14.56 -5.82 29.21
C MET A 1 15.41 -4.57 29.27
N PRO A 2 15.98 -4.12 28.16
CA PRO A 2 16.68 -2.84 28.11
C PRO A 2 15.75 -1.69 28.49
N LEU A 3 16.24 -0.75 29.31
CA LEU A 3 15.53 0.47 29.66
C LEU A 3 15.90 1.56 28.64
N VAL A 4 14.89 2.20 28.06
CA VAL A 4 15.04 3.34 27.17
C VAL A 4 14.47 4.57 27.86
N GLU A 5 15.26 5.62 28.02
CA GLU A 5 14.83 6.87 28.67
C GLU A 5 14.46 7.90 27.62
N VAL A 6 13.24 8.44 27.72
CA VAL A 6 12.77 9.57 26.94
C VAL A 6 12.73 10.80 27.84
N ASN A 7 13.58 11.77 27.55
CA ASN A 7 13.69 13.02 28.32
C ASN A 7 13.00 14.18 27.62
N ALA A 8 12.62 15.20 28.41
CA ALA A 8 11.98 16.40 27.89
C ALA A 8 12.84 17.10 26.82
N PHE A 9 12.22 17.47 25.72
CA PHE A 9 12.85 18.18 24.58
C PHE A 9 14.05 17.43 23.98
N SER A 10 14.09 16.10 24.11
CA SER A 10 15.13 15.26 23.52
C SER A 10 14.52 14.19 22.63
N THR A 11 15.29 13.73 21.66
CA THR A 11 14.98 12.58 20.83
C THR A 11 15.76 11.38 21.32
N THR A 12 15.11 10.21 21.36
CA THR A 12 15.72 8.93 21.69
C THR A 12 15.42 7.95 20.60
N ASP A 13 16.46 7.35 20.00
CA ASP A 13 16.34 6.44 18.86
C ASP A 13 16.47 4.98 19.30
N ILE A 14 15.55 4.13 18.79
CA ILE A 14 15.68 2.67 18.82
C ILE A 14 15.97 2.19 17.40
N LEU A 15 17.16 1.67 17.19
CA LEU A 15 17.67 1.25 15.88
C LEU A 15 17.90 -0.28 15.79
N THR A 16 17.48 -1.04 16.80
CA THR A 16 17.65 -2.50 16.86
C THR A 16 16.39 -3.20 17.32
N SER A 17 16.13 -4.37 16.76
CA SER A 17 14.99 -5.20 17.16
C SER A 17 15.11 -5.66 18.61
N GLY A 18 13.98 -5.76 19.31
CA GLY A 18 13.94 -6.23 20.68
C GLY A 18 12.72 -5.78 21.48
N THR A 19 12.63 -6.24 22.71
CA THR A 19 11.61 -5.83 23.68
C THR A 19 12.23 -4.87 24.68
N TYR A 20 11.58 -3.72 24.89
CA TYR A 20 12.08 -2.61 25.69
C TYR A 20 11.06 -2.19 26.75
N THR A 21 11.57 -1.62 27.84
CA THR A 21 10.79 -0.82 28.79
C THR A 21 11.14 0.64 28.57
N VAL A 22 10.14 1.49 28.38
CA VAL A 22 10.35 2.94 28.18
C VAL A 22 10.10 3.67 29.51
N GLN A 23 11.04 4.49 29.90
CA GLN A 23 10.90 5.42 31.02
C GLN A 23 10.75 6.83 30.46
N VAL A 24 9.58 7.44 30.67
CA VAL A 24 9.34 8.84 30.33
C VAL A 24 9.67 9.70 31.55
N ASN A 25 10.71 10.48 31.44
CA ASN A 25 11.11 11.41 32.50
C ASN A 25 10.29 12.71 32.40
N LEU A 26 9.93 13.27 33.55
CA LEU A 26 9.11 14.48 33.69
C LEU A 26 9.48 15.58 32.68
N GLY A 27 8.59 15.85 31.71
CA GLY A 27 8.78 16.94 30.76
C GLY A 27 7.82 16.86 29.57
N LEU A 28 7.61 18.00 28.94
CA LEU A 28 6.88 18.15 27.69
C LEU A 28 7.85 17.97 26.51
N GLY A 29 7.42 17.32 25.41
CA GLY A 29 8.10 17.39 24.12
C GLY A 29 9.27 16.41 23.92
N GLY A 30 9.30 15.27 24.62
CA GLY A 30 10.21 14.17 24.27
C GLY A 30 9.76 13.42 23.02
N VAL A 31 10.70 12.87 22.23
CA VAL A 31 10.43 12.08 21.03
C VAL A 31 11.11 10.72 21.15
N LEU A 32 10.34 9.65 20.91
CA LEU A 32 10.85 8.31 20.76
C LEU A 32 10.77 7.90 19.29
N ASN A 33 11.91 7.73 18.64
CA ASN A 33 11.99 7.26 17.27
C ASN A 33 12.27 5.76 17.23
N VAL A 34 11.50 5.03 16.44
CA VAL A 34 11.76 3.65 16.05
C VAL A 34 12.02 3.65 14.56
N VAL A 35 13.28 3.53 14.17
CA VAL A 35 13.70 3.78 12.78
C VAL A 35 14.42 2.57 12.21
N GLY A 36 13.89 1.97 11.16
CA GLY A 36 14.55 0.93 10.39
C GLY A 36 15.68 1.48 9.48
N GLY A 37 16.38 0.62 8.80
CA GLY A 37 17.54 0.99 7.97
C GLY A 37 17.19 1.56 6.58
N GLY A 38 15.91 1.89 6.33
CA GLY A 38 15.46 2.50 5.07
C GLY A 38 15.33 1.54 3.88
N THR A 39 15.49 0.26 4.11
CA THR A 39 15.25 -0.79 3.10
C THR A 39 14.60 -2.01 3.76
N PRO A 40 13.85 -2.82 3.00
CA PRO A 40 13.26 -4.05 3.54
C PRO A 40 14.29 -4.99 4.19
N GLY A 41 15.51 -5.05 3.66
CA GLY A 41 16.59 -5.89 4.21
C GLY A 41 17.23 -5.35 5.49
N SER A 42 16.86 -4.17 5.95
CA SER A 42 17.31 -3.53 7.20
C SER A 42 16.14 -3.18 8.14
N ALA A 43 15.03 -3.90 8.01
CA ALA A 43 13.85 -3.75 8.85
C ALA A 43 14.15 -4.12 10.32
N ILE A 44 13.49 -3.44 11.25
CA ILE A 44 13.56 -3.75 12.68
C ILE A 44 12.16 -3.98 13.25
N ALA A 45 12.07 -4.83 14.30
CA ALA A 45 10.84 -5.05 15.05
C ALA A 45 11.10 -4.74 16.53
N VAL A 46 10.32 -3.84 17.09
CA VAL A 46 10.45 -3.35 18.46
C VAL A 46 9.14 -3.57 19.20
N THR A 47 9.21 -4.06 20.43
CA THR A 47 8.08 -4.17 21.35
C THR A 47 8.31 -3.30 22.57
N ILE A 48 7.35 -2.46 22.93
CA ILE A 48 7.31 -1.71 24.17
C ILE A 48 6.25 -2.37 25.06
N ASP A 49 6.67 -3.11 26.07
CA ASP A 49 5.78 -3.81 27.02
C ASP A 49 5.73 -3.19 28.41
N GLY A 50 6.61 -2.23 28.69
CA GLY A 50 6.66 -1.52 29.95
C GLY A 50 6.78 -0.02 29.75
N LEU A 51 5.97 0.75 30.49
CA LEU A 51 6.05 2.19 30.57
C LEU A 51 6.15 2.62 32.01
N THR A 52 7.14 3.44 32.34
CA THR A 52 7.34 4.00 33.67
C THR A 52 7.56 5.51 33.62
N GLY A 53 7.18 6.22 34.67
CA GLY A 53 7.32 7.66 34.76
C GLY A 53 5.99 8.42 34.52
N ILE A 54 6.05 9.74 34.65
CA ILE A 54 4.90 10.64 34.47
C ILE A 54 5.26 11.63 33.35
N GLY A 55 4.86 11.30 32.11
CA GLY A 55 4.99 12.21 30.96
C GLY A 55 3.61 12.62 30.43
N LEU A 56 3.41 13.89 30.19
CA LEU A 56 2.11 14.42 29.76
C LEU A 56 1.94 14.50 28.25
N LEU A 57 3.01 14.64 27.46
CA LEU A 57 2.98 14.69 26.01
C LEU A 57 4.34 14.26 25.46
N TYR A 58 4.38 13.21 24.68
CA TYR A 58 5.55 12.83 23.90
C TYR A 58 5.12 12.31 22.53
N ALA A 59 6.02 12.39 21.57
CA ALA A 59 5.80 11.83 20.23
C ALA A 59 6.44 10.45 20.12
N VAL A 60 5.81 9.57 19.38
CA VAL A 60 6.35 8.26 19.00
C VAL A 60 6.34 8.20 17.48
N ASP A 61 7.51 8.17 16.88
CA ASP A 61 7.71 8.12 15.45
C ASP A 61 8.18 6.73 15.03
N VAL A 62 7.52 6.14 14.02
CA VAL A 62 7.84 4.80 13.49
C VAL A 62 8.00 4.88 11.99
N SER A 63 9.18 4.61 11.46
CA SER A 63 9.47 4.83 10.03
C SER A 63 10.54 3.90 9.46
N ASN A 64 10.73 3.97 8.14
CA ASN A 64 11.83 3.31 7.43
C ASN A 64 11.89 1.79 7.62
N TYR A 65 10.76 1.11 7.48
CA TYR A 65 10.62 -0.34 7.72
C TYR A 65 10.80 -0.74 9.18
N ALA A 66 10.45 0.14 10.12
CA ALA A 66 10.31 -0.23 11.51
C ALA A 66 8.90 -0.70 11.81
N ALA A 67 8.78 -1.73 12.65
CA ALA A 67 7.53 -2.17 13.26
C ALA A 67 7.60 -1.97 14.76
N LEU A 68 6.64 -1.25 15.33
CA LEU A 68 6.52 -1.01 16.75
C LEU A 68 5.22 -1.61 17.29
N VAL A 69 5.34 -2.54 18.23
CA VAL A 69 4.25 -2.97 19.11
C VAL A 69 4.27 -2.13 20.38
N TYR A 70 3.26 -1.30 20.55
CA TYR A 70 3.10 -0.43 21.71
C TYR A 70 1.99 -0.97 22.62
N ALA A 71 2.35 -1.84 23.57
CA ALA A 71 1.44 -2.56 24.44
C ALA A 71 1.88 -2.54 25.91
N PRO A 72 2.03 -1.35 26.53
CA PRO A 72 2.48 -1.28 27.92
C PRO A 72 1.45 -1.90 28.88
N THR A 73 1.91 -2.78 29.75
CA THR A 73 1.08 -3.56 30.70
C THR A 73 0.50 -2.74 31.85
N VAL A 74 0.83 -1.47 32.00
CA VAL A 74 0.34 -0.59 33.07
C VAL A 74 -0.61 0.42 32.48
N GLY A 75 -1.89 0.35 32.87
CA GLY A 75 -2.96 1.23 32.40
C GLY A 75 -2.79 2.69 32.83
N LEU A 76 -1.93 3.41 32.14
CA LEU A 76 -1.82 4.87 32.20
C LEU A 76 -2.50 5.46 30.97
N SER A 77 -3.41 6.39 31.21
CA SER A 77 -3.97 7.22 30.14
C SER A 77 -2.85 8.13 29.62
N ILE A 78 -2.38 7.90 28.41
CA ILE A 78 -1.24 8.62 27.83
C ILE A 78 -1.76 9.50 26.71
N ALA A 79 -1.45 10.79 26.76
CA ALA A 79 -1.56 11.67 25.62
C ALA A 79 -0.25 11.56 24.81
N ALA A 80 -0.28 10.82 23.72
CA ALA A 80 0.86 10.65 22.83
C ALA A 80 0.48 11.03 21.40
N SER A 81 1.41 11.63 20.66
CA SER A 81 1.29 11.76 19.22
C SER A 81 2.06 10.61 18.57
N PHE A 82 1.35 9.79 17.79
CA PHE A 82 1.96 8.71 17.02
C PHE A 82 2.09 9.16 15.57
N ASN A 83 3.32 9.18 15.04
CA ASN A 83 3.60 9.48 13.65
C ASN A 83 4.12 8.20 12.97
N ILE A 84 3.37 7.70 12.01
CA ILE A 84 3.69 6.48 11.27
C ILE A 84 4.25 6.91 9.91
N GLY A 85 5.46 6.45 9.57
CA GLY A 85 6.16 6.84 8.35
C GLY A 85 6.94 8.13 8.43
N SER A 86 6.80 8.91 9.49
CA SER A 86 7.57 10.14 9.73
C SER A 86 8.69 9.90 10.73
N ASN A 87 9.75 10.65 10.55
CA ASN A 87 10.86 10.71 11.45
C ASN A 87 11.18 12.20 11.68
N ALA A 88 10.98 12.66 12.90
CA ALA A 88 11.12 14.06 13.28
C ALA A 88 12.54 14.62 13.04
N ASP A 89 13.55 13.76 13.02
CA ASP A 89 14.97 14.14 12.91
C ASP A 89 15.54 14.01 11.50
N GLY A 90 14.77 13.56 10.52
CA GLY A 90 15.25 13.36 9.16
C GLY A 90 16.30 12.23 8.99
N LEU A 91 16.40 11.32 9.95
CA LEU A 91 17.35 10.19 9.95
C LEU A 91 16.99 9.06 8.98
N GLY A 92 16.00 9.22 8.14
CA GLY A 92 15.65 8.26 7.09
C GLY A 92 15.49 8.93 5.75
N SER A 93 15.89 8.25 4.69
CA SER A 93 15.85 8.79 3.33
C SER A 93 14.50 8.67 2.64
N THR A 94 13.55 7.92 3.20
CA THR A 94 12.24 7.63 2.59
C THR A 94 11.13 7.74 3.64
N PRO A 95 10.22 8.73 3.57
CA PRO A 95 9.01 8.75 4.37
C PRO A 95 8.14 7.54 4.03
N GLY A 96 7.50 6.96 5.04
CA GLY A 96 6.61 5.81 4.87
C GLY A 96 7.15 4.50 5.45
N HIS A 97 6.44 3.42 5.17
CA HIS A 97 6.78 2.05 5.57
C HIS A 97 6.93 1.86 7.09
N GLY A 98 6.19 2.63 7.89
CA GLY A 98 6.10 2.46 9.34
C GLY A 98 4.94 1.52 9.70
N THR A 99 5.14 0.66 10.68
CA THR A 99 4.06 -0.15 11.27
C THR A 99 3.94 0.14 12.74
N LEU A 100 2.75 0.59 13.17
CA LEU A 100 2.41 0.80 14.58
C LEU A 100 1.28 -0.13 14.98
N GLU A 101 1.48 -0.92 16.02
CA GLU A 101 0.43 -1.68 16.69
C GLU A 101 0.14 -1.07 18.04
N LEU A 102 -1.14 -0.81 18.30
CA LEU A 102 -1.66 -0.40 19.60
C LEU A 102 -2.30 -1.62 20.28
N GLY A 103 -1.60 -2.16 21.28
CA GLY A 103 -1.94 -3.42 21.94
C GLY A 103 -3.11 -3.32 22.92
N ALA A 104 -3.66 -4.49 23.30
CA ALA A 104 -4.75 -4.61 24.26
C ALA A 104 -4.37 -4.03 25.62
N GLY A 105 -5.34 -3.38 26.27
CA GLY A 105 -5.18 -2.77 27.58
C GLY A 105 -4.62 -1.35 27.58
N LEU A 106 -4.29 -0.81 26.41
CA LEU A 106 -3.93 0.59 26.25
C LEU A 106 -5.20 1.46 26.34
N THR A 107 -5.21 2.43 27.24
CA THR A 107 -6.21 3.49 27.24
C THR A 107 -5.63 4.69 26.51
N VAL A 108 -5.99 4.84 25.23
CA VAL A 108 -5.58 6.00 24.42
C VAL A 108 -6.41 7.20 24.87
N SER A 109 -5.76 8.26 25.34
CA SER A 109 -6.49 9.44 25.80
C SER A 109 -7.11 10.19 24.63
N ALA A 110 -8.20 10.93 24.88
CA ALA A 110 -8.83 11.81 23.90
C ALA A 110 -7.88 12.91 23.34
N LEU A 111 -6.68 13.04 23.89
CA LEU A 111 -5.64 13.97 23.42
C LEU A 111 -4.60 13.30 22.53
N SER A 112 -4.69 11.98 22.29
CA SER A 112 -3.75 11.26 21.41
C SER A 112 -4.13 11.48 19.95
N THR A 113 -3.12 11.69 19.12
CA THR A 113 -3.25 11.83 17.67
C THR A 113 -2.47 10.75 16.95
N ILE A 114 -2.96 10.33 15.78
CA ILE A 114 -2.25 9.44 14.88
C ILE A 114 -2.09 10.16 13.54
N HIS A 115 -0.86 10.27 13.08
CA HIS A 115 -0.54 10.90 11.82
C HIS A 115 0.23 9.94 10.91
N PHE A 116 -0.28 9.73 9.69
CA PHE A 116 0.41 9.01 8.64
C PHE A 116 1.24 9.98 7.81
N ALA A 117 2.48 9.61 7.49
CA ALA A 117 3.37 10.41 6.66
C ALA A 117 4.05 9.53 5.61
N GLY A 118 4.00 9.92 4.35
CA GLY A 118 4.44 9.08 3.24
C GLY A 118 3.44 7.96 2.96
N THR A 119 3.87 6.93 2.25
CA THR A 119 3.02 5.83 1.76
C THR A 119 3.31 4.50 2.46
N ASP A 120 2.39 3.55 2.30
CA ASP A 120 2.56 2.15 2.72
C ASP A 120 2.81 2.00 4.23
N ASN A 121 2.10 2.79 5.04
CA ASN A 121 2.13 2.69 6.49
C ASN A 121 1.01 1.79 7.01
N THR A 122 1.21 1.21 8.18
CA THR A 122 0.23 0.32 8.78
C THR A 122 -0.05 0.70 10.24
N LEU A 123 -1.34 0.88 10.56
CA LEU A 123 -1.84 1.00 11.92
C LEU A 123 -2.63 -0.25 12.27
N ILE A 124 -2.23 -0.93 13.33
CA ILE A 124 -2.92 -2.13 13.84
C ILE A 124 -3.57 -1.79 15.18
N LEU A 125 -4.87 -2.06 15.29
CA LEU A 125 -5.69 -1.83 16.47
C LEU A 125 -6.13 -3.16 17.08
N ASP A 126 -5.70 -3.45 18.30
CA ASP A 126 -6.04 -4.68 19.01
C ASP A 126 -7.50 -4.70 19.46
N ASN A 127 -8.07 -5.90 19.59
CA ASN A 127 -9.46 -6.15 19.98
C ASN A 127 -9.83 -5.66 21.39
N GLY A 128 -8.85 -5.42 22.25
CA GLY A 128 -9.04 -4.89 23.60
C GLY A 128 -8.98 -3.36 23.71
N LEU A 129 -8.76 -2.66 22.61
CA LEU A 129 -8.68 -1.20 22.59
C LEU A 129 -10.05 -0.57 22.68
N ASP A 130 -10.22 0.44 23.52
CA ASP A 130 -11.40 1.30 23.52
C ASP A 130 -11.31 2.30 22.38
N LEU A 131 -11.93 1.97 21.24
CA LEU A 131 -11.84 2.73 20.01
C LEU A 131 -12.68 4.03 20.00
N ASP A 132 -13.62 4.17 20.96
CA ASP A 132 -14.40 5.41 21.11
C ASP A 132 -13.54 6.58 21.65
N VAL A 133 -12.30 6.31 22.03
CA VAL A 133 -11.38 7.26 22.68
C VAL A 133 -10.32 7.85 21.74
N LEU A 134 -10.24 7.47 20.48
CA LEU A 134 -9.41 8.13 19.47
C LEU A 134 -10.01 9.50 19.07
N GLY A 135 -10.28 10.34 20.08
CA GLY A 135 -11.06 11.58 19.96
C GLY A 135 -10.35 12.74 19.27
N SER A 136 -9.07 12.61 18.90
CA SER A 136 -8.31 13.68 18.24
C SER A 136 -8.07 13.44 16.75
N GLY A 137 -8.44 12.29 16.25
CA GLY A 137 -8.45 11.97 14.83
C GLY A 137 -7.15 11.37 14.29
N ILE A 138 -7.34 10.64 13.21
CA ILE A 138 -6.29 10.10 12.35
C ILE A 138 -6.14 11.08 11.18
N SER A 139 -4.91 11.43 10.82
CA SER A 139 -4.61 12.41 9.76
C SER A 139 -3.48 11.94 8.86
N GLY A 140 -3.32 12.59 7.70
CA GLY A 140 -2.25 12.27 6.75
C GLY A 140 -2.45 10.96 5.96
N TRP A 141 -3.64 10.37 6.03
CA TRP A 141 -3.99 9.13 5.35
C TRP A 141 -3.83 9.23 3.84
N ASP A 142 -3.17 8.23 3.22
CA ASP A 142 -3.02 8.10 1.76
C ASP A 142 -3.38 6.70 1.25
N SER A 143 -3.46 6.60 -0.08
CA SER A 143 -3.74 5.36 -0.80
C SER A 143 -2.55 4.39 -0.73
N GLY A 144 -2.52 3.51 0.18
CA GLY A 144 -1.42 2.57 0.47
C GLY A 144 -1.31 2.34 1.96
N ASP A 145 -1.83 3.28 2.75
CA ASP A 145 -1.90 3.13 4.20
C ASP A 145 -3.00 2.12 4.60
N ILE A 146 -2.77 1.41 5.68
CA ILE A 146 -3.64 0.34 6.17
C ILE A 146 -4.05 0.61 7.62
N VAL A 147 -5.35 0.48 7.92
CA VAL A 147 -5.82 0.29 9.30
C VAL A 147 -6.34 -1.14 9.43
N ALA A 148 -5.70 -1.92 10.26
CA ALA A 148 -6.07 -3.30 10.55
C ALA A 148 -6.68 -3.43 11.96
N PHE A 149 -7.63 -4.34 12.11
CA PHE A 149 -8.26 -4.65 13.41
C PHE A 149 -7.93 -6.08 13.80
N GLN A 150 -7.13 -6.23 14.83
CA GLN A 150 -6.71 -7.55 15.28
C GLN A 150 -7.87 -8.30 15.95
N GLY A 151 -8.02 -9.57 15.59
CA GLY A 151 -9.05 -10.44 16.18
C GLY A 151 -10.51 -10.09 15.82
N ARG A 152 -10.74 -9.20 14.86
CA ARG A 152 -12.08 -8.77 14.43
C ARG A 152 -12.20 -8.77 12.91
N THR A 153 -13.28 -9.30 12.39
CA THR A 153 -13.58 -9.31 10.95
C THR A 153 -14.52 -8.18 10.60
N ALA A 154 -14.05 -7.18 9.88
CA ALA A 154 -14.87 -6.11 9.35
C ALA A 154 -15.80 -6.65 8.25
N THR A 155 -17.09 -6.33 8.35
CA THR A 155 -18.14 -6.75 7.40
C THR A 155 -18.65 -5.60 6.55
N ALA A 156 -18.56 -4.38 7.06
CA ALA A 156 -18.95 -3.17 6.33
C ALA A 156 -18.19 -1.96 6.88
N THR A 157 -18.11 -0.89 6.06
CA THR A 157 -17.75 0.43 6.55
C THR A 157 -18.74 1.45 6.03
N SER A 158 -18.93 2.50 6.79
CA SER A 158 -19.64 3.70 6.36
C SER A 158 -18.87 4.93 6.80
N PHE A 159 -18.95 5.99 6.00
CA PHE A 159 -18.30 7.25 6.30
C PHE A 159 -19.34 8.36 6.41
N SER A 160 -19.35 9.09 7.51
CA SER A 160 -20.26 10.21 7.73
C SER A 160 -19.52 11.39 8.36
N GLY A 161 -19.51 12.50 7.66
CA GLY A 161 -18.63 13.63 8.05
C GLY A 161 -17.15 13.21 8.00
N ASN A 162 -16.48 13.24 9.14
CA ASN A 162 -15.08 12.80 9.30
C ASN A 162 -14.98 11.45 10.02
N THR A 163 -16.08 10.74 10.25
CA THR A 163 -16.08 9.50 11.01
C THR A 163 -16.21 8.30 10.09
N LEU A 164 -15.24 7.42 10.12
CA LEU A 164 -15.30 6.07 9.56
C LEU A 164 -15.88 5.13 10.60
N THR A 165 -17.05 4.58 10.33
CA THR A 165 -17.63 3.49 11.13
C THR A 165 -17.29 2.15 10.49
N VAL A 166 -16.66 1.27 11.24
CA VAL A 166 -16.32 -0.09 10.80
C VAL A 166 -17.24 -1.06 11.56
N THR A 167 -18.08 -1.77 10.81
CA THR A 167 -18.96 -2.81 11.34
C THR A 167 -18.26 -4.16 11.29
N PHE A 168 -18.34 -4.95 12.37
CA PHE A 168 -17.70 -6.24 12.48
C PHE A 168 -18.72 -7.38 12.50
N ALA A 169 -18.28 -8.58 12.15
CA ALA A 169 -19.08 -9.80 12.23
C ALA A 169 -19.54 -10.10 13.65
N THR A 170 -18.74 -9.73 14.66
CA THR A 170 -19.03 -9.88 16.09
C THR A 170 -18.45 -8.71 16.89
N GLY A 171 -19.15 -8.31 17.96
CA GLY A 171 -18.75 -7.20 18.83
C GLY A 171 -19.28 -5.83 18.35
N PRO A 172 -18.97 -4.75 19.08
CA PRO A 172 -19.43 -3.40 18.75
C PRO A 172 -18.69 -2.86 17.51
N ASP A 173 -19.33 -1.92 16.81
CA ASP A 173 -18.71 -1.18 15.72
C ASP A 173 -17.55 -0.32 16.26
N ALA A 174 -16.56 -0.04 15.39
CA ALA A 174 -15.50 0.92 15.68
C ALA A 174 -15.76 2.24 14.94
N ASN A 175 -15.62 3.35 15.65
CA ASN A 175 -15.75 4.69 15.09
C ASN A 175 -14.37 5.38 15.12
N LEU A 176 -13.79 5.60 13.95
CA LEU A 176 -12.50 6.26 13.80
C LEU A 176 -12.71 7.65 13.20
N LEU A 177 -12.16 8.66 13.83
CA LEU A 177 -12.24 10.03 13.35
C LEU A 177 -11.05 10.33 12.44
N PHE A 178 -11.29 10.64 11.18
CA PHE A 178 -10.27 11.02 10.19
C PHE A 178 -10.31 12.51 9.89
N SER A 179 -9.18 13.17 9.93
CA SER A 179 -9.03 14.57 9.53
C SER A 179 -8.56 14.66 8.08
N GLY A 180 -9.35 15.32 7.23
CA GLY A 180 -8.97 15.56 5.83
C GLY A 180 -9.19 14.40 4.88
N ALA A 181 -9.88 13.35 5.32
CA ALA A 181 -10.26 12.21 4.48
C ALA A 181 -11.71 12.33 3.99
N ASP A 182 -12.02 11.76 2.84
CA ASP A 182 -13.37 11.64 2.31
C ASP A 182 -13.77 10.17 2.09
N SER A 183 -15.07 9.93 1.87
CA SER A 183 -15.62 8.58 1.71
C SER A 183 -15.03 7.78 0.54
N SER A 184 -14.42 8.44 -0.45
CA SER A 184 -13.82 7.78 -1.63
C SER A 184 -12.47 7.13 -1.31
N GLN A 185 -11.81 7.57 -0.23
CA GLN A 185 -10.52 7.05 0.23
C GLN A 185 -10.65 5.77 1.06
N PHE A 186 -11.87 5.51 1.59
CA PHE A 186 -12.13 4.32 2.37
C PHE A 186 -12.98 3.34 1.59
N THR A 187 -12.38 2.26 1.24
CA THR A 187 -13.12 1.08 0.83
C THR A 187 -13.07 0.10 1.99
N ALA A 188 -14.22 -0.21 2.58
CA ALA A 188 -14.34 -1.46 3.29
C ALA A 188 -14.23 -2.56 2.26
N VAL A 189 -13.04 -2.88 2.01
CA VAL A 189 -12.76 -4.26 1.70
C VAL A 189 -12.79 -4.91 3.06
N GLY A 190 -13.68 -5.84 3.28
CA GLY A 190 -13.52 -6.76 4.39
C GLY A 190 -12.08 -7.26 4.32
N GLY A 191 -11.16 -6.63 5.05
CA GLY A 191 -9.72 -6.57 4.88
C GLY A 191 -9.26 -6.51 3.42
N ILE A 192 -8.43 -5.56 3.01
CA ILE A 192 -7.59 -5.78 1.82
C ILE A 192 -6.70 -6.95 2.19
N VAL A 193 -7.18 -8.13 1.95
CA VAL A 193 -6.42 -9.34 2.14
C VAL A 193 -5.65 -9.51 0.85
N VAL A 194 -4.40 -9.16 0.88
CA VAL A 194 -3.44 -9.61 -0.11
C VAL A 194 -3.36 -11.12 0.05
N PHE A 195 -3.97 -11.84 -0.87
CA PHE A 195 -4.00 -13.29 -0.80
C PHE A 195 -2.74 -13.85 -1.44
N VAL A 196 -1.98 -14.61 -0.68
CA VAL A 196 -0.95 -15.49 -1.19
C VAL A 196 -1.57 -16.89 -1.26
N CYS A 197 -2.26 -17.24 -2.36
CA CYS A 197 -3.09 -18.43 -2.42
C CYS A 197 -3.04 -19.13 -3.78
N PHE A 198 -3.30 -20.45 -3.74
CA PHE A 198 -3.59 -21.30 -4.91
C PHE A 198 -5.07 -21.25 -5.22
N LEU A 199 -5.44 -21.21 -6.49
CA LEU A 199 -6.83 -21.45 -6.90
C LEU A 199 -7.19 -22.93 -6.75
N ARG A 200 -8.46 -23.22 -6.44
CA ARG A 200 -9.01 -24.59 -6.44
C ARG A 200 -8.61 -25.34 -7.71
N GLY A 201 -8.21 -26.61 -7.56
CA GLY A 201 -7.76 -27.47 -8.66
C GLY A 201 -6.27 -27.36 -8.98
N THR A 202 -5.52 -26.47 -8.31
CA THR A 202 -4.06 -26.44 -8.42
C THR A 202 -3.47 -27.75 -7.91
N MET A 203 -2.61 -28.39 -8.72
CA MET A 203 -2.03 -29.69 -8.38
C MET A 203 -0.71 -29.52 -7.64
N ILE A 204 -0.67 -29.98 -6.41
CA ILE A 204 0.52 -29.95 -5.54
C ILE A 204 1.25 -31.28 -5.61
N ALA A 205 2.57 -31.21 -5.79
CA ALA A 205 3.42 -32.40 -5.85
C ALA A 205 3.52 -33.07 -4.47
N THR A 206 3.32 -34.39 -4.47
CA THR A 206 3.53 -35.24 -3.30
C THR A 206 4.50 -36.40 -3.67
N PRO A 207 5.02 -37.16 -2.71
CA PRO A 207 5.85 -38.32 -3.03
C PRO A 207 5.14 -39.36 -3.93
N ASP A 208 3.82 -39.46 -3.83
CA ASP A 208 3.01 -40.45 -4.57
C ASP A 208 2.39 -39.89 -5.86
N GLY A 209 2.72 -38.66 -6.23
CA GLY A 209 2.19 -37.98 -7.42
C GLY A 209 1.62 -36.58 -7.09
N GLU A 210 0.86 -36.03 -8.04
CA GLU A 210 0.23 -34.71 -7.85
C GLU A 210 -1.21 -34.86 -7.39
N ILE A 211 -1.64 -34.09 -6.38
CA ILE A 211 -3.03 -34.06 -5.90
C ILE A 211 -3.57 -32.61 -5.86
N PRO A 212 -4.89 -32.41 -6.03
CA PRO A 212 -5.50 -31.08 -5.93
C PRO A 212 -5.32 -30.48 -4.55
N VAL A 213 -4.99 -29.18 -4.49
CA VAL A 213 -4.70 -28.46 -3.24
C VAL A 213 -5.86 -28.53 -2.24
N GLU A 214 -7.10 -28.52 -2.71
CA GLU A 214 -8.30 -28.63 -1.87
C GLU A 214 -8.50 -30.01 -1.23
N THR A 215 -7.73 -31.02 -1.65
CA THR A 215 -7.78 -32.37 -1.08
C THR A 215 -6.68 -32.63 -0.06
N LEU A 216 -5.69 -31.71 0.05
CA LEU A 216 -4.64 -31.79 1.05
C LEU A 216 -5.20 -31.59 2.46
N ALA A 217 -4.66 -32.34 3.40
CA ALA A 217 -4.97 -32.26 4.82
C ALA A 217 -3.69 -32.18 5.66
N ALA A 218 -3.82 -31.74 6.90
CA ALA A 218 -2.70 -31.77 7.84
C ALA A 218 -2.18 -33.20 8.03
N GLY A 219 -0.87 -33.36 7.92
CA GLY A 219 -0.18 -34.66 7.96
C GLY A 219 0.14 -35.26 6.58
N ASP A 220 -0.51 -34.82 5.51
CA ASP A 220 -0.13 -35.23 4.15
C ASP A 220 1.29 -34.75 3.82
N LEU A 221 2.00 -35.50 2.98
CA LEU A 221 3.35 -35.14 2.57
C LEU A 221 3.32 -34.38 1.24
N VAL A 222 3.98 -33.23 1.19
CA VAL A 222 4.23 -32.50 -0.05
C VAL A 222 5.72 -32.51 -0.41
N THR A 223 6.02 -32.52 -1.71
CA THR A 223 7.39 -32.52 -2.21
C THR A 223 7.87 -31.09 -2.40
N THR A 224 8.93 -30.71 -1.69
CA THR A 224 9.59 -29.40 -1.83
C THR A 224 10.51 -29.37 -3.06
N LEU A 225 10.92 -28.18 -3.48
CA LEU A 225 11.88 -28.00 -4.58
C LEU A 225 13.21 -28.74 -4.35
N SER A 226 13.62 -28.88 -3.09
CA SER A 226 14.82 -29.66 -2.71
C SER A 226 14.64 -31.17 -2.85
N GLY A 227 13.45 -31.65 -3.19
CA GLY A 227 13.10 -33.06 -3.27
C GLY A 227 12.74 -33.71 -1.92
N ARG A 228 12.72 -32.93 -0.82
CA ARG A 228 12.29 -33.44 0.50
C ARG A 228 10.77 -33.56 0.54
N ALA A 229 10.30 -34.62 1.19
CA ALA A 229 8.90 -34.73 1.59
C ALA A 229 8.71 -34.05 2.96
N MET A 230 7.79 -33.10 3.01
CA MET A 230 7.50 -32.34 4.23
C MET A 230 6.02 -32.49 4.59
N PRO A 231 5.69 -32.69 5.90
CA PRO A 231 4.30 -32.81 6.31
C PRO A 231 3.61 -31.44 6.22
N VAL A 232 2.38 -31.47 5.73
CA VAL A 232 1.47 -30.32 5.77
C VAL A 232 1.06 -30.08 7.22
N LYS A 233 1.29 -28.89 7.71
CA LYS A 233 0.87 -28.45 9.04
C LYS A 233 -0.58 -27.96 9.02
N TRP A 234 -0.95 -27.24 7.98
CA TRP A 234 -2.29 -26.68 7.80
C TRP A 234 -2.56 -26.35 6.33
N VAL A 235 -3.84 -26.43 5.96
CA VAL A 235 -4.32 -25.95 4.65
C VAL A 235 -5.38 -24.89 4.90
N GLY A 236 -5.06 -23.63 4.63
CA GLY A 236 -6.00 -22.53 4.68
C GLY A 236 -6.96 -22.57 3.51
N SER A 237 -8.22 -22.21 3.73
CA SER A 237 -9.21 -22.08 2.67
C SER A 237 -10.01 -20.80 2.81
N ARG A 238 -10.32 -20.15 1.68
CA ARG A 238 -11.17 -18.96 1.65
C ARG A 238 -11.96 -18.86 0.35
N HIS A 239 -13.24 -18.53 0.48
CA HIS A 239 -14.12 -18.20 -0.62
C HIS A 239 -14.26 -16.68 -0.76
N ILE A 240 -14.21 -16.18 -2.01
CA ILE A 240 -14.33 -14.76 -2.35
C ILE A 240 -15.31 -14.59 -3.50
N ASP A 241 -16.34 -13.78 -3.30
CA ASP A 241 -17.16 -13.24 -4.38
C ASP A 241 -16.60 -11.88 -4.83
N ALA A 242 -15.79 -11.89 -5.89
CA ALA A 242 -15.18 -10.66 -6.41
C ALA A 242 -16.21 -9.67 -6.98
N ARG A 243 -17.48 -10.07 -7.21
CA ARG A 243 -18.55 -9.16 -7.67
C ARG A 243 -18.90 -8.13 -6.62
N SER A 244 -18.75 -8.48 -5.34
CA SER A 244 -18.98 -7.58 -4.22
C SER A 244 -17.83 -6.61 -3.94
N MET A 245 -16.67 -6.80 -4.61
CA MET A 245 -15.48 -5.96 -4.41
C MET A 245 -15.46 -4.78 -5.38
N GLN A 246 -15.09 -3.60 -4.89
CA GLN A 246 -14.85 -2.44 -5.75
C GLN A 246 -13.59 -2.64 -6.62
N ARG A 247 -12.54 -3.20 -6.03
CA ARG A 247 -11.26 -3.48 -6.69
C ARG A 247 -11.08 -4.98 -6.90
N ARG A 248 -11.80 -5.52 -7.89
CA ARG A 248 -11.81 -6.96 -8.21
C ARG A 248 -10.42 -7.51 -8.55
N GLU A 249 -9.58 -6.66 -9.15
CA GLU A 249 -8.23 -6.99 -9.56
C GLU A 249 -7.32 -7.41 -8.39
N LEU A 250 -7.64 -7.04 -7.16
CA LEU A 250 -6.89 -7.46 -5.97
C LEU A 250 -7.10 -8.94 -5.63
N ALA A 251 -8.28 -9.49 -5.98
CA ALA A 251 -8.63 -10.88 -5.69
C ALA A 251 -8.57 -11.78 -6.92
N GLN A 252 -8.75 -11.23 -8.12
CA GLN A 252 -8.82 -12.03 -9.34
C GLN A 252 -7.48 -12.70 -9.65
N PRO A 253 -7.46 -14.02 -9.93
CA PRO A 253 -6.21 -14.76 -10.06
C PRO A 253 -5.41 -14.36 -11.30
N VAL A 254 -4.10 -14.50 -11.18
CA VAL A 254 -3.16 -14.42 -12.30
C VAL A 254 -2.95 -15.82 -12.84
N CYS A 255 -3.14 -15.99 -14.14
CA CYS A 255 -2.87 -17.21 -14.88
C CYS A 255 -1.44 -17.18 -15.43
N ILE A 256 -0.67 -18.22 -15.14
CA ILE A 256 0.61 -18.53 -15.78
C ILE A 256 0.35 -19.69 -16.72
N ARG A 257 0.40 -19.44 -18.03
CA ARG A 257 0.16 -20.49 -19.03
C ARG A 257 1.20 -21.59 -18.96
N ARG A 258 0.79 -22.79 -19.37
CA ARG A 258 1.70 -23.93 -19.53
C ARG A 258 2.97 -23.52 -20.28
N GLY A 259 4.14 -23.81 -19.69
CA GLY A 259 5.44 -23.56 -20.30
C GLY A 259 5.87 -22.09 -20.35
N ALA A 260 5.14 -21.18 -19.70
CA ALA A 260 5.42 -19.74 -19.73
C ALA A 260 6.75 -19.35 -19.05
N MET A 261 7.15 -20.09 -18.02
CA MET A 261 8.40 -19.80 -17.29
C MET A 261 9.60 -20.52 -17.92
N SER A 262 9.43 -21.79 -18.24
CA SER A 262 10.42 -22.62 -18.94
C SER A 262 9.76 -23.86 -19.55
N THR A 263 10.53 -24.76 -20.17
CA THR A 263 9.98 -25.99 -20.75
C THR A 263 9.26 -26.83 -19.68
N ASN A 264 7.94 -27.03 -19.86
CA ASN A 264 7.04 -27.71 -18.91
C ASN A 264 6.94 -27.05 -17.52
N VAL A 265 7.19 -25.75 -17.40
CA VAL A 265 6.98 -24.98 -16.16
C VAL A 265 6.09 -23.75 -16.47
N PRO A 266 4.88 -23.72 -15.91
CA PRO A 266 4.17 -24.84 -15.30
C PRO A 266 3.80 -25.94 -16.34
N ARG A 267 3.40 -27.14 -15.88
CA ARG A 267 3.00 -28.27 -16.75
C ARG A 267 1.60 -28.10 -17.34
N ARG A 268 0.77 -27.30 -16.69
CA ARG A 268 -0.58 -26.86 -17.11
C ARG A 268 -0.76 -25.40 -16.67
N ASP A 269 -1.83 -24.76 -17.08
CA ASP A 269 -2.10 -23.38 -16.68
C ASP A 269 -2.25 -23.30 -15.15
N LEU A 270 -1.35 -22.59 -14.49
CA LEU A 270 -1.32 -22.37 -13.04
C LEU A 270 -2.01 -21.06 -12.70
N MET A 271 -2.92 -21.08 -11.74
CA MET A 271 -3.63 -19.89 -11.27
C MET A 271 -3.30 -19.61 -9.83
N LEU A 272 -2.75 -18.44 -9.60
CA LEU A 272 -2.34 -17.94 -8.30
C LEU A 272 -3.04 -16.61 -8.00
N SER A 273 -3.23 -16.30 -6.73
CA SER A 273 -3.60 -14.93 -6.34
C SER A 273 -2.49 -13.95 -6.75
N PRO A 274 -2.80 -12.65 -6.98
CA PRO A 274 -1.82 -11.69 -7.52
C PRO A 274 -0.51 -11.59 -6.75
N ASP A 275 -0.57 -11.74 -5.45
CA ASP A 275 0.57 -11.58 -4.54
C ASP A 275 1.29 -12.88 -4.21
N HIS A 276 0.81 -14.02 -4.66
CA HIS A 276 1.50 -15.29 -4.48
C HIS A 276 2.86 -15.25 -5.20
N ALA A 277 3.93 -15.54 -4.45
CA ALA A 277 5.25 -15.48 -5.04
C ALA A 277 5.65 -16.81 -5.68
N ILE A 278 6.21 -16.70 -6.89
CA ILE A 278 6.83 -17.78 -7.64
C ILE A 278 8.34 -17.61 -7.61
N MET A 279 9.08 -18.70 -7.54
CA MET A 279 10.52 -18.66 -7.63
C MET A 279 10.95 -18.40 -9.07
N ALA A 280 11.67 -17.31 -9.28
CA ALA A 280 12.30 -16.93 -10.53
C ALA A 280 13.69 -16.34 -10.27
N GLY A 281 14.70 -16.78 -11.03
CA GLY A 281 16.07 -16.28 -10.90
C GLY A 281 16.69 -16.42 -9.49
N GLY A 282 16.26 -17.41 -8.71
CA GLY A 282 16.73 -17.64 -7.35
C GLY A 282 16.15 -16.70 -6.29
N LYS A 283 15.06 -16.00 -6.62
CA LYS A 283 14.29 -15.14 -5.71
C LYS A 283 12.80 -15.48 -5.78
N LEU A 284 12.06 -15.13 -4.76
CA LEU A 284 10.60 -15.12 -4.77
C LEU A 284 10.11 -13.80 -5.37
N VAL A 285 9.17 -13.87 -6.31
CA VAL A 285 8.59 -12.70 -6.98
C VAL A 285 7.07 -12.83 -7.00
N PRO A 286 6.29 -11.86 -6.51
CA PRO A 286 4.84 -11.85 -6.65
C PRO A 286 4.43 -11.97 -8.11
N VAL A 287 3.52 -12.89 -8.41
CA VAL A 287 3.17 -13.21 -9.81
C VAL A 287 2.56 -12.02 -10.54
N LYS A 288 1.92 -11.09 -9.84
CA LYS A 288 1.39 -9.84 -10.41
C LYS A 288 2.45 -9.00 -11.12
N LEU A 289 3.72 -9.08 -10.68
CA LEU A 289 4.83 -8.32 -11.26
C LEU A 289 5.42 -8.98 -12.52
N LEU A 290 4.98 -10.21 -12.83
CA LEU A 290 5.38 -10.94 -14.04
C LEU A 290 4.30 -10.90 -15.14
N VAL A 291 3.20 -10.21 -14.91
CA VAL A 291 2.11 -10.09 -15.88
C VAL A 291 2.64 -9.45 -17.17
N ASN A 292 2.47 -10.15 -18.31
CA ASN A 292 2.86 -9.67 -19.64
C ASN A 292 1.69 -9.59 -20.62
N GLY A 293 0.48 -9.92 -20.14
CA GLY A 293 -0.75 -9.88 -20.93
C GLY A 293 -0.89 -11.01 -21.98
N ALA A 294 0.12 -11.85 -22.14
CA ALA A 294 0.17 -12.93 -23.14
C ALA A 294 0.22 -14.31 -22.50
N THR A 295 1.31 -14.65 -21.82
CA THR A 295 1.52 -15.93 -21.15
C THR A 295 1.34 -15.85 -19.65
N VAL A 296 1.45 -14.67 -19.07
CA VAL A 296 1.10 -14.35 -17.68
C VAL A 296 0.10 -13.20 -17.70
N PHE A 297 -1.12 -13.44 -17.24
CA PHE A 297 -2.20 -12.45 -17.33
C PHE A 297 -3.23 -12.63 -16.22
N GLN A 298 -3.90 -11.56 -15.84
CA GLN A 298 -4.94 -11.60 -14.83
C GLN A 298 -6.29 -12.05 -15.42
N ARG A 299 -6.97 -12.99 -14.77
CA ARG A 299 -8.27 -13.54 -15.14
C ARG A 299 -9.40 -12.68 -14.60
N ARG A 300 -9.79 -11.67 -15.37
CA ARG A 300 -10.87 -10.71 -14.99
C ARG A 300 -12.29 -11.30 -15.09
N ASP A 301 -12.43 -12.44 -15.69
CA ASP A 301 -13.69 -13.18 -15.86
C ASP A 301 -14.06 -14.06 -14.67
N ILE A 302 -13.10 -14.39 -13.79
CA ILE A 302 -13.34 -15.20 -12.60
C ILE A 302 -13.82 -14.28 -11.46
N THR A 303 -15.04 -14.53 -10.98
CA THR A 303 -15.66 -13.75 -9.92
C THR A 303 -16.00 -14.56 -8.67
N ASP A 304 -16.07 -15.87 -8.80
CA ASP A 304 -16.32 -16.84 -7.74
C ASP A 304 -15.02 -17.60 -7.50
N ILE A 305 -14.34 -17.32 -6.38
CA ILE A 305 -12.93 -17.66 -6.19
C ILE A 305 -12.79 -18.46 -4.90
N ASP A 306 -12.36 -19.72 -5.01
CA ASP A 306 -11.94 -20.55 -3.89
C ASP A 306 -10.42 -20.58 -3.82
N TYR A 307 -9.86 -19.98 -2.80
CA TYR A 307 -8.43 -19.92 -2.55
C TYR A 307 -7.99 -20.86 -1.44
N PHE A 308 -6.81 -21.44 -1.62
CA PHE A 308 -6.16 -22.34 -0.66
C PHE A 308 -4.72 -21.93 -0.42
N HIS A 309 -4.20 -22.20 0.77
CA HIS A 309 -2.78 -22.05 1.07
C HIS A 309 -2.25 -23.21 1.91
N VAL A 310 -1.01 -23.61 1.67
CA VAL A 310 -0.40 -24.80 2.29
C VAL A 310 0.71 -24.35 3.23
N GLU A 311 0.55 -24.60 4.53
CA GLU A 311 1.56 -24.36 5.56
C GLU A 311 2.32 -25.64 5.86
N LEU A 312 3.64 -25.53 5.97
CA LEU A 312 4.55 -26.57 6.43
C LEU A 312 5.17 -26.17 7.77
N ASP A 313 5.96 -27.03 8.39
CA ASP A 313 6.67 -26.70 9.65
C ASP A 313 7.71 -25.59 9.46
N SER A 314 8.23 -25.42 8.27
CA SER A 314 9.07 -24.29 7.87
C SER A 314 8.60 -23.74 6.52
N HIS A 315 8.84 -22.45 6.26
CA HIS A 315 8.59 -21.87 4.94
C HIS A 315 9.49 -22.54 3.90
N GLU A 316 8.90 -23.03 2.80
CA GLU A 316 9.60 -23.81 1.77
C GLU A 316 9.09 -23.43 0.37
N ILE A 317 9.84 -23.85 -0.64
CA ILE A 317 9.38 -23.83 -2.03
C ILE A 317 8.77 -25.19 -2.35
N ILE A 318 7.49 -25.21 -2.69
CA ILE A 318 6.76 -26.41 -3.13
C ILE A 318 6.50 -26.37 -4.64
N LEU A 319 6.06 -27.49 -5.21
CA LEU A 319 5.78 -27.59 -6.64
C LEU A 319 4.27 -27.59 -6.88
N ALA A 320 3.76 -26.55 -7.50
CA ALA A 320 2.36 -26.39 -7.91
C ALA A 320 2.26 -26.43 -9.43
N ASP A 321 1.51 -27.39 -9.96
CA ASP A 321 1.48 -27.69 -11.41
C ASP A 321 2.89 -27.77 -12.03
N GLY A 322 3.86 -28.23 -11.25
CA GLY A 322 5.27 -28.34 -11.61
C GLY A 322 6.06 -27.02 -11.58
N ALA A 323 5.47 -25.93 -11.17
CA ALA A 323 6.16 -24.66 -10.97
C ALA A 323 6.59 -24.48 -9.49
N PRO A 324 7.77 -23.91 -9.23
CA PRO A 324 8.25 -23.68 -7.87
C PRO A 324 7.60 -22.41 -7.29
N VAL A 325 6.81 -22.58 -6.23
CA VAL A 325 6.07 -21.50 -5.56
C VAL A 325 6.28 -21.57 -4.05
N GLU A 326 6.06 -20.47 -3.36
CA GLU A 326 6.18 -20.44 -1.89
C GLU A 326 5.06 -21.25 -1.20
N SER A 327 5.39 -21.88 -0.08
CA SER A 327 4.40 -22.37 0.90
C SER A 327 3.91 -21.18 1.74
N TYR A 328 2.89 -21.41 2.58
CA TYR A 328 2.43 -20.37 3.51
C TYR A 328 3.51 -20.01 4.52
N LEU A 329 3.74 -18.71 4.64
CA LEU A 329 4.49 -18.10 5.74
C LEU A 329 3.49 -17.32 6.60
N ASP A 330 3.41 -17.66 7.88
CA ASP A 330 2.53 -16.95 8.80
C ASP A 330 3.09 -15.55 9.09
N THR A 331 2.47 -14.55 8.50
CA THR A 331 2.74 -13.14 8.79
C THR A 331 1.68 -12.57 9.74
N GLY A 332 0.93 -13.42 10.45
CA GLY A 332 -0.20 -13.06 11.29
C GLY A 332 -1.54 -13.01 10.56
N ASN A 333 -1.56 -13.36 9.27
CA ASN A 333 -2.76 -13.29 8.43
C ASN A 333 -3.61 -14.58 8.41
N ARG A 334 -3.30 -15.56 9.26
CA ARG A 334 -4.00 -16.86 9.32
C ARG A 334 -5.49 -16.73 9.64
N GLY A 335 -5.86 -15.76 10.49
CA GLY A 335 -7.26 -15.48 10.85
C GLY A 335 -8.17 -15.07 9.69
N PHE A 336 -7.61 -14.76 8.51
CA PHE A 336 -8.41 -14.43 7.31
C PHE A 336 -8.90 -15.64 6.53
N PHE A 337 -8.39 -16.81 6.83
CA PHE A 337 -8.88 -18.06 6.25
C PHE A 337 -10.09 -18.54 7.04
N ALA A 338 -11.08 -19.12 6.35
CA ALA A 338 -12.31 -19.63 6.97
C ALA A 338 -12.04 -20.68 8.07
N ASN A 339 -10.91 -21.35 8.01
CA ASN A 339 -10.44 -22.36 8.95
C ASN A 339 -9.13 -21.95 9.66
N GLY A 340 -8.84 -20.66 9.77
CA GLY A 340 -7.62 -20.14 10.38
C GLY A 340 -7.49 -20.38 11.88
N GLY A 341 -8.60 -20.65 12.57
CA GLY A 341 -8.65 -20.76 14.02
C GLY A 341 -8.62 -19.38 14.71
N GLU A 342 -8.51 -19.38 16.04
CA GLU A 342 -8.26 -18.13 16.77
C GLU A 342 -6.85 -17.63 16.44
N PRO A 343 -6.66 -16.37 16.03
CA PRO A 343 -5.33 -15.86 15.72
C PRO A 343 -4.50 -15.80 17.00
N VAL A 344 -3.40 -16.56 17.01
CA VAL A 344 -2.43 -16.56 18.12
C VAL A 344 -1.32 -15.52 17.89
N HIS A 345 -1.28 -14.86 16.74
CA HIS A 345 -0.21 -13.93 16.35
C HIS A 345 -0.69 -12.49 16.18
N LEU A 346 0.14 -11.59 16.66
CA LEU A 346 -0.09 -10.17 16.90
C LEU A 346 -0.05 -9.27 15.65
N HIS A 347 0.23 -9.79 14.44
CA HIS A 347 0.44 -8.98 13.26
C HIS A 347 -0.16 -9.60 11.99
N PRO A 348 -1.39 -9.28 11.59
CA PRO A 348 -1.83 -9.59 10.24
C PRO A 348 -1.22 -8.58 9.26
N ASP A 349 -0.04 -8.84 8.75
CA ASP A 349 0.46 -8.11 7.60
C ASP A 349 -0.08 -8.72 6.31
N PHE A 350 -0.78 -7.91 5.55
CA PHE A 350 -1.40 -8.27 4.27
C PHE A 350 -0.57 -7.84 3.08
N SER A 351 0.50 -7.08 3.30
CA SER A 351 1.41 -6.69 2.25
C SER A 351 2.36 -7.83 1.90
N VAL A 352 2.70 -7.96 0.63
CA VAL A 352 3.86 -8.75 0.20
C VAL A 352 5.10 -7.89 0.45
N ASP A 353 5.30 -7.53 1.71
CA ASP A 353 6.45 -6.73 2.11
C ASP A 353 7.69 -7.62 2.23
N PRO A 354 8.74 -7.40 1.38
CA PRO A 354 10.02 -8.08 1.52
C PRO A 354 10.70 -7.83 2.86
N GLY A 355 10.36 -6.72 3.53
CA GLY A 355 10.92 -6.32 4.83
C GLY A 355 10.17 -6.88 6.04
N HIS A 356 9.06 -7.61 5.84
CA HIS A 356 8.31 -8.17 6.96
C HIS A 356 9.18 -9.06 7.86
N PRO A 357 9.15 -8.90 9.21
CA PRO A 357 10.02 -9.63 10.12
C PRO A 357 9.97 -11.16 9.96
N ALA A 358 8.78 -11.75 9.78
CA ALA A 358 8.66 -13.19 9.54
C ALA A 358 9.36 -13.60 8.23
N ARG A 359 9.28 -12.81 7.16
CA ARG A 359 9.98 -13.10 5.90
C ARG A 359 11.49 -13.01 6.03
N LEU A 360 12.00 -12.08 6.84
CA LEU A 360 13.44 -11.92 7.08
C LEU A 360 14.01 -13.01 7.99
N LEU A 361 13.21 -13.50 8.95
CA LEU A 361 13.66 -14.47 9.95
C LEU A 361 13.37 -15.92 9.55
N GLU A 362 12.24 -16.18 8.91
CA GLU A 362 11.70 -17.52 8.65
C GLU A 362 11.55 -17.82 7.16
N GLY A 363 11.69 -16.82 6.29
CA GLY A 363 11.59 -16.98 4.86
C GLY A 363 12.68 -17.89 4.29
N CYS A 364 12.31 -18.93 3.55
CA CYS A 364 13.26 -19.86 2.92
C CYS A 364 14.06 -19.24 1.76
N MET A 365 13.58 -18.13 1.21
CA MET A 365 14.18 -17.43 0.08
C MET A 365 13.81 -15.95 0.11
N GLN A 366 14.72 -15.10 -0.36
CA GLN A 366 14.49 -13.66 -0.46
C GLN A 366 13.30 -13.36 -1.40
N LEU A 367 12.31 -12.66 -0.88
CA LEU A 367 11.25 -12.04 -1.66
C LEU A 367 11.76 -10.70 -2.24
N THR A 368 11.44 -10.38 -3.47
CA THR A 368 11.76 -9.10 -4.09
C THR A 368 10.60 -8.51 -4.87
N THR A 369 10.41 -7.22 -4.71
CA THR A 369 9.52 -6.36 -5.51
C THR A 369 10.32 -5.27 -6.24
N GLN A 370 11.64 -5.25 -6.04
CA GLN A 370 12.52 -4.24 -6.61
C GLN A 370 12.55 -4.32 -8.15
N ALA A 371 12.27 -3.20 -8.81
CA ALA A 371 12.22 -3.15 -10.28
C ALA A 371 13.53 -3.60 -10.95
N SER A 372 14.69 -3.37 -10.32
CA SER A 372 16.00 -3.84 -10.81
C SER A 372 16.12 -5.36 -10.87
N ASP A 373 15.46 -6.07 -9.93
CA ASP A 373 15.46 -7.52 -9.86
C ASP A 373 14.35 -8.12 -10.75
N VAL A 374 13.17 -7.51 -10.70
CA VAL A 374 11.96 -8.04 -11.35
C VAL A 374 11.98 -7.83 -12.87
N LYS A 375 12.45 -6.67 -13.35
CA LYS A 375 12.46 -6.35 -14.78
C LYS A 375 13.19 -7.38 -15.65
N PRO A 376 14.41 -7.88 -15.30
CA PRO A 376 15.05 -8.94 -16.07
C PRO A 376 14.26 -10.25 -16.09
N LEU A 377 13.58 -10.58 -14.99
CA LEU A 377 12.75 -11.79 -14.89
C LEU A 377 11.49 -11.67 -15.74
N TRP A 378 10.82 -10.51 -15.68
CA TRP A 378 9.70 -10.19 -16.56
C TRP A 378 10.11 -10.28 -18.04
N GLN A 379 11.28 -9.72 -18.40
CA GLN A 379 11.78 -9.78 -19.77
C GLN A 379 12.00 -11.23 -20.22
N ALA A 380 12.55 -12.07 -19.37
CA ALA A 380 12.74 -13.51 -19.69
C ALA A 380 11.41 -14.22 -19.94
N VAL A 381 10.35 -13.88 -19.18
CA VAL A 381 8.99 -14.42 -19.40
C VAL A 381 8.38 -13.85 -20.69
N ALA A 382 8.64 -12.60 -21.02
CA ALA A 382 8.21 -11.95 -22.27
C ALA A 382 8.88 -12.60 -23.49
N ASP A 383 10.21 -12.75 -23.46
CA ASP A 383 10.99 -13.41 -24.51
C ASP A 383 10.53 -14.88 -24.70
N ARG A 384 10.16 -15.52 -23.59
CA ARG A 384 9.60 -16.89 -23.62
C ARG A 384 8.23 -16.92 -24.31
N ALA A 385 7.38 -15.92 -24.11
CA ALA A 385 6.10 -15.79 -24.79
C ALA A 385 6.30 -15.69 -26.32
N GLU A 386 7.23 -14.87 -26.76
CA GLU A 386 7.60 -14.74 -28.18
C GLU A 386 8.15 -16.05 -28.74
N TRP A 387 9.00 -16.75 -28.00
CA TRP A 387 9.52 -18.07 -28.40
C TRP A 387 8.39 -19.11 -28.57
N LEU A 388 7.35 -19.03 -27.74
CA LEU A 388 6.15 -19.87 -27.85
C LEU A 388 5.23 -19.46 -29.02
N GLY A 389 5.55 -18.39 -29.76
CA GLY A 389 4.72 -17.83 -30.81
C GLY A 389 3.50 -17.06 -30.30
N ILE A 390 3.51 -16.67 -29.03
CA ILE A 390 2.44 -15.89 -28.41
C ILE A 390 2.92 -14.43 -28.34
N GLY A 391 2.38 -13.57 -29.22
CA GLY A 391 2.73 -12.15 -29.25
C GLY A 391 2.28 -11.43 -27.98
N LEU A 392 3.12 -10.49 -27.51
CA LEU A 392 2.71 -9.58 -26.43
C LEU A 392 1.66 -8.60 -26.95
N PRO A 393 0.63 -8.26 -26.15
CA PRO A 393 -0.35 -7.26 -26.55
C PRO A 393 0.36 -5.92 -26.74
N ALA A 394 0.14 -5.30 -27.91
CA ALA A 394 0.62 -3.95 -28.18
C ALA A 394 -0.33 -2.95 -27.51
N ALA A 395 0.18 -2.19 -26.56
CA ALA A 395 -0.57 -1.08 -25.98
C ALA A 395 -0.40 0.17 -26.88
N GLU A 396 -1.50 0.71 -27.36
CA GLU A 396 -1.48 2.02 -28.00
C GLU A 396 -1.24 3.10 -26.93
N THR A 397 -0.11 3.81 -27.05
CA THR A 397 0.30 4.81 -26.08
C THR A 397 0.67 6.13 -26.74
N SER A 398 0.56 7.23 -25.98
CA SER A 398 0.98 8.57 -26.35
C SER A 398 1.92 9.15 -25.29
N VAL A 399 2.80 10.03 -25.71
CA VAL A 399 3.62 10.85 -24.79
C VAL A 399 2.91 12.14 -24.39
N ASP A 400 1.81 12.50 -25.10
CA ASP A 400 1.05 13.71 -24.84
C ASP A 400 0.07 13.50 -23.67
N PRO A 401 0.23 14.22 -22.56
CA PRO A 401 -0.67 14.16 -21.40
C PRO A 401 -2.05 14.78 -21.70
N MET A 402 -2.27 15.46 -22.83
CA MET A 402 -3.44 16.28 -23.12
C MET A 402 -3.80 17.23 -21.96
N PHE A 403 -2.79 17.85 -21.36
CA PHE A 403 -2.96 18.67 -20.19
C PHE A 403 -3.75 19.94 -20.46
N GLN A 404 -4.82 20.17 -19.72
CA GLN A 404 -5.71 21.32 -19.82
C GLN A 404 -5.99 21.91 -18.44
N VAL A 405 -6.18 23.23 -18.39
CA VAL A 405 -6.64 23.96 -17.22
C VAL A 405 -8.04 24.47 -17.50
N MET A 406 -8.96 24.18 -16.58
CA MET A 406 -10.37 24.62 -16.66
C MET A 406 -10.65 25.57 -15.51
N ALA A 407 -11.36 26.65 -15.74
CA ALA A 407 -11.92 27.52 -14.71
C ALA A 407 -13.38 27.81 -15.02
N ASN A 408 -14.24 27.73 -14.02
CA ASN A 408 -15.70 27.93 -14.19
C ASN A 408 -16.30 27.05 -15.32
N GLY A 409 -15.79 25.82 -15.50
CA GLY A 409 -16.23 24.90 -16.54
C GLY A 409 -15.77 25.24 -17.97
N GLN A 410 -14.91 26.23 -18.16
CA GLN A 410 -14.38 26.63 -19.47
C GLN A 410 -12.86 26.42 -19.55
N PRO A 411 -12.32 26.00 -20.70
CA PRO A 411 -10.90 25.83 -20.88
C PRO A 411 -10.17 27.18 -20.84
N CYS A 412 -9.09 27.22 -20.07
CA CYS A 412 -8.22 28.39 -19.95
C CYS A 412 -7.17 28.37 -21.06
N PRO A 413 -7.00 29.47 -21.82
CA PRO A 413 -5.99 29.54 -22.86
C PRO A 413 -4.57 29.40 -22.29
N CYS A 414 -3.75 28.56 -22.91
CA CYS A 414 -2.32 28.50 -22.63
C CYS A 414 -1.61 29.64 -23.35
N LEU A 415 -1.07 30.59 -22.60
CA LEU A 415 -0.39 31.78 -23.15
C LEU A 415 1.07 31.50 -23.51
N ALA A 416 1.71 30.58 -22.80
CA ALA A 416 3.11 30.22 -23.02
C ALA A 416 3.39 28.78 -22.59
N GLU A 417 4.22 28.10 -23.37
CA GLU A 417 4.75 26.77 -23.07
C GLU A 417 6.27 26.76 -23.31
N GLN A 418 7.04 26.23 -22.38
CA GLN A 418 8.50 26.18 -22.45
C GLN A 418 8.98 24.72 -22.31
N GLY A 419 10.09 24.38 -22.94
CA GLY A 419 10.65 23.02 -22.97
C GLY A 419 11.07 22.44 -21.61
N ASN A 420 11.07 23.26 -20.54
CA ASN A 420 11.30 22.82 -19.16
C ASN A 420 10.02 22.42 -18.40
N GLY A 421 8.91 22.24 -19.10
CA GLY A 421 7.61 21.91 -18.53
C GLY A 421 6.84 23.11 -17.97
N ARG A 422 7.36 24.33 -18.09
CA ARG A 422 6.66 25.54 -17.64
C ARG A 422 5.54 25.89 -18.60
N ARG A 423 4.31 26.01 -18.06
CA ARG A 423 3.12 26.46 -18.80
C ARG A 423 2.43 27.60 -18.07
N VAL A 424 1.91 28.56 -18.82
CA VAL A 424 1.20 29.72 -18.28
C VAL A 424 -0.20 29.78 -18.87
N PHE A 425 -1.21 29.80 -18.04
CA PHE A 425 -2.62 29.83 -18.43
C PHE A 425 -3.26 31.16 -18.01
N LEU A 426 -4.20 31.66 -18.84
CA LEU A 426 -5.02 32.82 -18.49
C LEU A 426 -6.27 32.35 -17.74
N LEU A 427 -6.42 32.81 -16.51
CA LEU A 427 -7.63 32.58 -15.72
C LEU A 427 -8.61 33.74 -15.91
N PRO A 428 -9.91 33.48 -16.12
CA PRO A 428 -10.91 34.52 -16.21
C PRO A 428 -11.13 35.20 -14.85
N ALA A 429 -11.64 36.43 -14.88
CA ALA A 429 -12.18 37.05 -13.69
C ALA A 429 -13.34 36.22 -13.11
N GLY A 430 -13.48 36.20 -11.81
CA GLY A 430 -14.50 35.41 -11.09
C GLY A 430 -14.15 33.93 -10.93
N ALA A 431 -12.94 33.49 -11.29
CA ALA A 431 -12.51 32.13 -11.05
C ALA A 431 -12.25 31.90 -9.56
N SER A 432 -13.00 31.01 -8.94
CA SER A 432 -12.82 30.59 -7.54
C SER A 432 -12.10 29.23 -7.40
N GLU A 433 -12.12 28.44 -8.46
CA GLU A 433 -11.54 27.11 -8.53
C GLU A 433 -11.01 26.84 -9.94
N VAL A 434 -9.92 26.09 -10.00
CA VAL A 434 -9.29 25.63 -11.22
C VAL A 434 -9.21 24.12 -11.18
N ALA A 435 -9.70 23.47 -12.25
CA ALA A 435 -9.48 22.05 -12.48
C ALA A 435 -8.33 21.84 -13.49
N MET A 436 -7.41 20.98 -13.16
CA MET A 436 -6.31 20.55 -14.01
C MET A 436 -6.61 19.15 -14.52
N LEU A 437 -6.83 19.03 -15.82
CA LEU A 437 -7.21 17.79 -16.48
C LEU A 437 -6.02 17.25 -17.27
N SER A 438 -5.80 15.95 -17.22
CA SER A 438 -4.81 15.27 -18.06
C SER A 438 -5.22 13.82 -18.34
N ARG A 439 -4.60 13.21 -19.34
CA ARG A 439 -4.57 11.74 -19.36
C ARG A 439 -3.93 11.25 -18.09
N TYR A 440 -4.28 10.03 -17.69
CA TYR A 440 -3.63 9.32 -16.62
C TYR A 440 -3.24 7.91 -17.05
N THR A 441 -2.35 7.31 -16.32
CA THR A 441 -1.95 5.90 -16.50
C THR A 441 -1.65 5.31 -15.14
N VAL A 442 -1.96 4.04 -14.96
CA VAL A 442 -1.48 3.25 -13.84
C VAL A 442 -0.11 2.70 -14.23
N PRO A 443 0.99 3.08 -13.57
CA PRO A 443 2.33 2.66 -13.95
C PRO A 443 2.50 1.15 -14.10
N ASN A 444 1.89 0.36 -13.19
CA ASN A 444 1.92 -1.11 -13.25
C ASN A 444 1.37 -1.67 -14.57
N ASP A 445 0.40 -1.01 -15.22
CA ASP A 445 -0.17 -1.49 -16.48
C ASP A 445 0.80 -1.35 -17.67
N LEU A 446 1.71 -0.36 -17.62
CA LEU A 446 2.75 -0.15 -18.65
C LEU A 446 4.09 -0.80 -18.29
N THR A 447 4.38 -0.89 -17.02
CA THR A 447 5.64 -1.39 -16.45
C THR A 447 5.32 -2.36 -15.31
N PRO A 448 4.88 -3.60 -15.63
CA PRO A 448 4.36 -4.55 -14.65
C PRO A 448 5.34 -4.90 -13.51
N TRP A 449 6.63 -4.70 -13.74
CA TRP A 449 7.68 -4.86 -12.73
C TRP A 449 7.80 -3.71 -11.71
N ILE A 450 6.88 -2.74 -11.76
CA ILE A 450 6.73 -1.65 -10.78
C ILE A 450 5.36 -1.82 -10.12
N ASP A 451 5.33 -1.94 -8.79
CA ASP A 451 4.06 -2.07 -8.04
C ASP A 451 3.51 -0.68 -7.68
N ASP A 452 3.34 0.18 -8.67
CA ASP A 452 2.63 1.45 -8.52
C ASP A 452 1.29 1.36 -9.27
N ARG A 453 0.21 1.32 -8.50
CA ARG A 453 -1.16 1.17 -8.99
C ARG A 453 -1.98 2.46 -8.90
N ARG A 454 -1.34 3.56 -8.57
CA ARG A 454 -1.98 4.88 -8.56
C ARG A 454 -2.33 5.30 -9.98
N GLN A 455 -3.43 6.00 -10.13
CA GLN A 455 -3.74 6.72 -11.38
C GLN A 455 -2.87 7.97 -11.43
N LEU A 456 -1.83 7.99 -12.25
CA LEU A 456 -0.91 9.11 -12.36
C LEU A 456 -1.19 9.92 -13.63
N GLY A 457 -1.53 11.18 -13.44
CA GLY A 457 -1.69 12.17 -14.53
C GLY A 457 -0.37 12.86 -14.85
N VAL A 458 -0.18 14.08 -14.38
CA VAL A 458 1.08 14.83 -14.48
C VAL A 458 1.61 15.16 -13.10
N ALA A 459 2.94 15.15 -12.92
CA ALA A 459 3.55 15.67 -11.71
C ALA A 459 3.70 17.20 -11.82
N ILE A 460 3.37 17.92 -10.77
CA ILE A 460 3.51 19.37 -10.68
C ILE A 460 4.52 19.71 -9.59
N SER A 461 5.51 20.51 -9.93
CA SER A 461 6.57 20.89 -8.99
C SER A 461 6.55 22.38 -8.62
N ARG A 462 5.74 23.18 -9.30
CA ARG A 462 5.60 24.61 -9.00
C ARG A 462 4.25 25.13 -9.44
N ILE A 463 3.62 25.96 -8.60
CA ILE A 463 2.34 26.64 -8.86
C ILE A 463 2.51 28.10 -8.48
N VAL A 464 2.32 29.01 -9.44
CA VAL A 464 2.39 30.46 -9.21
C VAL A 464 1.17 31.14 -9.82
N LEU A 465 0.49 31.93 -8.99
CA LEU A 465 -0.57 32.84 -9.40
C LEU A 465 -0.01 34.24 -9.54
N ARG A 466 -0.43 34.95 -10.59
CA ARG A 466 -0.09 36.35 -10.81
C ARG A 466 -1.31 37.13 -11.26
N GLN A 467 -1.56 38.29 -10.59
CA GLN A 467 -2.60 39.23 -10.94
C GLN A 467 -2.03 40.66 -10.85
N GLY A 468 -1.95 41.34 -11.97
CA GLY A 468 -1.26 42.64 -12.02
C GLY A 468 0.20 42.54 -11.55
N SER A 469 0.54 43.29 -10.50
CA SER A 469 1.86 43.27 -9.85
C SER A 469 1.98 42.24 -8.73
N GLU A 470 0.87 41.67 -8.29
CA GLU A 470 0.85 40.67 -7.23
C GLU A 470 1.26 39.29 -7.74
N LEU A 471 2.13 38.61 -7.01
CA LEU A 471 2.59 37.27 -7.29
C LEU A 471 2.49 36.43 -6.02
N ARG A 472 1.87 35.25 -6.15
CA ARG A 472 1.74 34.28 -5.05
C ARG A 472 2.16 32.90 -5.51
N GLU A 473 3.17 32.35 -4.90
CA GLU A 473 3.55 30.95 -5.05
C GLU A 473 2.73 30.11 -4.07
N ILE A 474 2.12 29.02 -4.58
CA ILE A 474 1.38 28.05 -3.78
C ILE A 474 2.32 26.86 -3.57
N PRO A 475 2.70 26.56 -2.32
CA PRO A 475 3.52 25.39 -2.01
C PRO A 475 2.86 24.09 -2.50
N ILE A 476 3.66 23.14 -2.95
CA ILE A 476 3.17 21.86 -3.48
C ILE A 476 2.52 20.99 -2.40
N ASP A 477 2.88 21.20 -1.15
CA ASP A 477 2.30 20.57 0.05
C ASP A 477 1.12 21.36 0.65
N HIS A 478 0.65 22.40 -0.03
CA HIS A 478 -0.40 23.27 0.51
C HIS A 478 -1.74 22.53 0.65
N PRO A 479 -2.47 22.65 1.77
CA PRO A 479 -3.74 21.97 2.02
C PRO A 479 -4.86 22.27 1.01
N ALA A 480 -4.78 23.40 0.27
CA ALA A 480 -5.73 23.71 -0.81
C ALA A 480 -5.62 22.78 -2.03
N LEU A 481 -4.59 21.93 -2.10
CA LEU A 481 -4.37 20.93 -3.13
C LEU A 481 -4.95 19.58 -2.66
N ALA A 482 -6.25 19.52 -2.38
CA ALA A 482 -6.88 18.36 -1.76
C ALA A 482 -7.52 17.39 -2.79
N GLY A 483 -8.27 17.89 -3.75
CA GLY A 483 -9.01 17.06 -4.72
C GLY A 483 -8.16 16.61 -5.90
N GLY A 484 -7.99 15.30 -6.09
CA GLY A 484 -7.31 14.75 -7.27
C GLY A 484 -5.78 14.83 -7.26
N TRP A 485 -5.19 15.02 -6.09
CA TRP A 485 -3.74 15.04 -5.86
C TRP A 485 -3.31 13.82 -5.05
N HIS A 486 -2.20 13.22 -5.45
CA HIS A 486 -1.49 12.25 -4.64
C HIS A 486 -0.57 12.94 -3.63
N ASP A 487 0.15 12.21 -2.83
CA ASP A 487 1.12 12.76 -1.89
C ASP A 487 2.32 13.41 -2.56
N CYS A 488 3.02 14.24 -1.79
CA CYS A 488 4.23 14.88 -2.25
C CYS A 488 5.38 13.88 -2.37
N GLU A 489 6.05 13.90 -3.49
CA GLU A 489 7.27 13.12 -3.74
C GLU A 489 8.49 14.03 -3.79
N ARG A 490 9.58 13.57 -3.18
CA ARG A 490 10.85 14.28 -3.17
C ARG A 490 11.90 13.53 -3.98
N GLN A 491 12.44 14.18 -4.99
CA GLN A 491 13.60 13.68 -5.74
C GLN A 491 14.78 14.63 -5.53
N GLY A 492 15.70 14.26 -4.67
CA GLY A 492 16.77 15.15 -4.21
C GLY A 492 16.20 16.38 -3.52
N THR A 493 16.49 17.58 -4.07
CA THR A 493 15.97 18.85 -3.56
C THR A 493 14.61 19.26 -4.15
N ARG A 494 14.13 18.55 -5.17
CA ARG A 494 12.88 18.89 -5.87
C ARG A 494 11.70 18.18 -5.22
N LEU A 495 10.69 18.96 -4.83
CA LEU A 495 9.40 18.48 -4.38
C LEU A 495 8.42 18.53 -5.55
N SER A 496 7.67 17.47 -5.77
CA SER A 496 6.60 17.41 -6.78
C SER A 496 5.40 16.64 -6.24
N ARG A 497 4.26 16.81 -6.89
CA ARG A 497 3.02 16.12 -6.51
C ARG A 497 2.30 15.66 -7.77
N TRP A 498 1.95 14.38 -7.82
CA TRP A 498 1.20 13.81 -8.94
C TRP A 498 -0.28 14.18 -8.86
N THR A 499 -0.88 14.41 -10.01
CA THR A 499 -2.34 14.45 -10.16
C THR A 499 -2.87 13.07 -10.53
N ASN A 500 -4.14 12.80 -10.25
CA ASN A 500 -4.82 11.58 -10.71
C ASN A 500 -5.47 11.72 -12.09
N GLY A 501 -5.16 12.80 -12.82
CA GLY A 501 -5.81 13.17 -14.08
C GLY A 501 -6.91 14.24 -13.94
N GLN A 502 -7.38 14.53 -12.72
CA GLN A 502 -8.43 15.53 -12.40
C GLN A 502 -8.14 16.25 -11.09
N ALA A 503 -7.10 17.06 -11.05
CA ALA A 503 -6.71 17.77 -9.84
C ALA A 503 -7.38 19.14 -9.70
N GLN A 504 -7.72 19.52 -8.49
CA GLN A 504 -8.39 20.78 -8.16
C GLN A 504 -7.48 21.70 -7.37
N LEU A 505 -7.57 23.00 -7.65
CA LEU A 505 -6.91 24.07 -6.94
C LEU A 505 -7.94 25.15 -6.58
N LYS A 506 -8.21 25.34 -5.31
CA LYS A 506 -9.03 26.46 -4.83
C LYS A 506 -8.22 27.75 -4.87
N LEU A 507 -8.78 28.76 -5.51
CA LEU A 507 -8.15 30.08 -5.60
C LEU A 507 -8.50 30.92 -4.36
N PRO A 508 -7.59 31.79 -3.88
CA PRO A 508 -7.88 32.73 -2.81
C PRO A 508 -8.99 33.71 -3.21
N ALA A 509 -9.91 34.02 -2.31
CA ALA A 509 -11.04 34.90 -2.57
C ALA A 509 -10.64 36.31 -3.11
N ALA A 510 -9.49 36.83 -2.69
CA ALA A 510 -8.97 38.10 -3.18
C ALA A 510 -8.57 38.12 -4.68
N TRP A 511 -8.56 37.00 -5.34
CA TRP A 511 -8.13 36.82 -6.73
C TRP A 511 -9.30 36.62 -7.72
N ASN A 512 -10.53 36.90 -7.28
CA ASN A 512 -11.72 36.61 -8.08
C ASN A 512 -12.16 37.77 -8.98
N ASP A 513 -11.75 39.02 -8.69
CA ASP A 513 -12.34 40.21 -9.34
C ASP A 513 -11.72 40.54 -10.71
N ASP A 514 -10.47 40.18 -10.96
CA ASP A 514 -9.74 40.48 -12.18
C ASP A 514 -9.14 39.21 -12.83
N PRO A 515 -8.86 39.21 -14.15
CA PRO A 515 -8.14 38.12 -14.80
C PRO A 515 -6.75 37.92 -14.16
N ALA A 516 -6.36 36.65 -14.02
CA ALA A 516 -5.08 36.27 -13.46
C ALA A 516 -4.33 35.32 -14.40
N THR A 517 -3.06 35.07 -14.14
CA THR A 517 -2.32 34.00 -14.80
C THR A 517 -1.91 32.94 -13.80
N LEU A 518 -2.05 31.68 -14.21
CA LEU A 518 -1.59 30.50 -13.50
C LEU A 518 -0.36 29.93 -14.21
N GLU A 519 0.77 29.98 -13.55
CA GLU A 519 2.00 29.34 -14.02
C GLU A 519 2.19 28.01 -13.30
N LEU A 520 2.42 26.95 -14.07
CA LEU A 520 2.68 25.59 -13.61
C LEU A 520 3.99 25.09 -14.18
N VAL A 521 4.74 24.32 -13.41
CA VAL A 521 5.84 23.49 -13.92
C VAL A 521 5.40 22.05 -13.82
N ILE A 522 5.13 21.42 -14.96
CA ILE A 522 4.60 20.08 -15.08
C ILE A 522 5.64 19.11 -15.64
N GLU A 523 5.54 17.86 -15.22
CA GLU A 523 6.31 16.75 -15.75
C GLU A 523 5.34 15.60 -16.10
N PRO A 524 5.21 15.25 -17.39
CA PRO A 524 4.35 14.17 -17.79
C PRO A 524 4.98 12.80 -17.51
N LEU A 525 4.16 11.75 -17.47
CA LEU A 525 4.64 10.38 -17.56
C LEU A 525 5.30 10.13 -18.93
N ALA A 526 6.17 9.13 -18.98
CA ALA A 526 6.82 8.73 -20.24
C ALA A 526 5.80 8.28 -21.31
N ARG A 527 4.69 7.70 -20.89
CA ARG A 527 3.60 7.24 -21.78
C ARG A 527 2.25 7.23 -21.07
N TYR A 528 1.18 7.40 -21.87
CA TYR A 528 -0.22 7.29 -21.46
C TYR A 528 -0.95 6.34 -22.41
N PHE A 529 -1.91 5.55 -21.91
CA PHE A 529 -2.79 4.75 -22.77
C PHE A 529 -3.70 5.63 -23.64
N LEU A 530 -3.94 5.20 -24.89
CA LEU A 530 -4.85 5.92 -25.80
C LEU A 530 -6.32 5.54 -25.63
N SER A 531 -6.63 4.42 -24.98
CA SER A 531 -7.99 3.89 -24.84
C SER A 531 -8.96 4.76 -24.02
N ASP A 532 -8.47 5.78 -23.31
CA ASP A 532 -9.27 6.62 -22.40
C ASP A 532 -9.78 7.92 -23.02
N VAL A 533 -9.58 8.14 -24.34
CA VAL A 533 -9.96 9.41 -25.00
C VAL A 533 -11.48 9.65 -24.97
N GLU A 534 -12.33 8.62 -25.09
CA GLU A 534 -13.78 8.79 -25.04
C GLU A 534 -14.29 9.14 -23.63
N THR A 535 -13.68 8.60 -22.59
CA THR A 535 -14.02 8.90 -21.19
C THR A 535 -13.61 10.33 -20.84
N PHE A 536 -12.45 10.78 -21.32
CA PHE A 536 -11.92 12.12 -21.11
C PHE A 536 -12.83 13.22 -21.69
N GLN A 537 -13.33 13.02 -22.92
CA GLN A 537 -14.24 13.99 -23.55
C GLN A 537 -15.62 14.03 -22.88
N LYS A 538 -16.13 12.89 -22.39
CA LYS A 538 -17.43 12.84 -21.69
C LYS A 538 -17.40 13.51 -20.32
N THR A 539 -16.30 13.43 -19.59
CA THR A 539 -16.15 14.05 -18.27
C THR A 539 -15.93 15.56 -18.38
N ALA A 540 -15.23 16.01 -19.42
CA ALA A 540 -15.01 17.44 -19.67
C ALA A 540 -16.27 18.22 -20.13
N ILE A 541 -17.31 17.52 -20.62
CA ILE A 541 -18.56 18.12 -21.11
C ILE A 541 -19.69 18.01 -20.05
N GLY A 542 -19.48 17.31 -18.96
CA GLY A 542 -20.52 16.94 -17.98
C GLY A 542 -20.54 17.77 -16.69
N PHE A 543 -20.01 19.01 -16.67
CA PHE A 543 -20.17 19.98 -15.57
C PHE A 543 -21.09 21.10 -15.93
#